data_52f0399a9367f3e6aa21110384b7ec6e
#
_entry.id   52f0399a9367f3e6aa21110384b7ec6e
#
_cell.length_a   1.000
_cell.length_b   1.000
_cell.length_c   1.000
_cell.angle_alpha   90.00
_cell.angle_beta   90.00
_cell.angle_gamma   90.00
#
_symmetry.space_group_name_H-M   'P 1'
#
loop_
_entity.id
_entity.type
_entity.pdbx_description
1 polymer ?
#
loop_
_entity_poly.entity_id
_entity_poly.type
_entity_poly.pdbx_seq_one_letter_code
_entity_poly.pdbx_strand_id
1 'polypeptide(L)'
;MKYLTIALLTLLAWTAFAVEWKNLDEPHHLGGRRASSGYLQGKVVLVDRWGAKCPPCRALLPRVEELWQSFKQKQCVVLGGHCAGWGSAEEVKSLVEKNGLTYPVYEGAGLAAGEPDFDAIPFLYVVDETGRIVYRGHDERLATEALVTALTDMEAPRDLAQWKRFLDWELENLPARAFLRLKAFKKKFPKEAKAYDAQAKKLAAIPDLPNVVELVAFAKKAKDPPRFGPKDKAKEKKYQALVKSVFDKCAKLKDVADPRLRQEAKNALADLAWAKAAF
;
A
#
# COMPACT_ATOMS: atom_id res chain seq x y z
N MET A 1 17.67 35.78 -29.32
CA MET A 1 16.70 34.68 -29.49
C MET A 1 17.36 33.29 -29.30
N LYS A 2 18.25 33.09 -28.32
CA LYS A 2 18.93 31.77 -28.11
C LYS A 2 18.72 31.17 -26.70
N TYR A 3 17.89 31.76 -25.85
CA TYR A 3 17.65 31.30 -24.47
C TYR A 3 16.21 30.77 -24.22
N LEU A 4 15.33 30.77 -25.25
CA LEU A 4 13.96 30.28 -25.10
C LEU A 4 13.80 28.76 -25.35
N THR A 5 14.83 28.12 -25.95
CA THR A 5 14.75 26.69 -26.36
C THR A 5 15.25 25.74 -25.28
N ILE A 6 15.97 26.23 -24.25
CA ILE A 6 16.49 25.38 -23.18
C ILE A 6 15.48 25.18 -22.05
N ALA A 7 14.55 26.12 -21.86
CA ALA A 7 13.51 26.01 -20.82
C ALA A 7 12.38 25.03 -21.13
N LEU A 8 12.21 24.63 -22.40
CA LEU A 8 11.13 23.70 -22.80
C LEU A 8 11.55 22.22 -22.72
N LEU A 9 12.85 21.94 -22.69
CA LEU A 9 13.38 20.56 -22.62
C LEU A 9 13.54 20.03 -21.19
N THR A 10 13.44 20.88 -20.18
CA THR A 10 13.52 20.47 -18.77
C THR A 10 12.15 20.17 -18.12
N LEU A 11 11.06 20.40 -18.84
CA LEU A 11 9.68 20.13 -18.36
C LEU A 11 9.16 18.72 -18.70
N LEU A 12 9.94 17.91 -19.43
CA LEU A 12 9.52 16.60 -19.91
C LEU A 12 10.13 15.40 -19.15
N ALA A 13 10.81 15.65 -18.05
CA ALA A 13 11.48 14.54 -17.35
C ALA A 13 11.24 14.60 -15.85
N TRP A 14 9.99 14.44 -15.41
CA TRP A 14 9.75 14.01 -14.02
C TRP A 14 8.26 13.66 -13.84
N THR A 15 7.80 12.71 -14.62
CA THR A 15 6.66 11.91 -14.16
C THR A 15 7.24 10.86 -13.22
N ALA A 16 7.17 11.12 -11.92
CA ALA A 16 7.36 10.06 -10.95
C ALA A 16 6.36 8.96 -11.31
N PHE A 17 6.90 7.82 -11.72
CA PHE A 17 6.07 6.68 -12.10
C PHE A 17 5.33 6.20 -10.85
N ALA A 18 4.08 6.62 -10.72
CA ALA A 18 3.15 5.87 -9.88
C ALA A 18 3.23 4.42 -10.35
N VAL A 19 3.38 3.49 -9.40
CA VAL A 19 3.39 2.07 -9.75
C VAL A 19 2.06 1.74 -10.42
N GLU A 20 2.12 1.35 -11.68
CA GLU A 20 0.92 0.96 -12.42
C GLU A 20 0.66 -0.54 -12.23
N TRP A 21 -0.56 -0.84 -11.86
CA TRP A 21 -1.06 -2.19 -11.68
C TRP A 21 -2.06 -2.52 -12.78
N LYS A 22 -1.99 -3.70 -13.36
CA LYS A 22 -2.92 -4.17 -14.39
C LYS A 22 -3.99 -5.08 -13.81
N ASN A 23 -5.13 -5.17 -14.49
CA ASN A 23 -6.21 -6.10 -14.25
C ASN A 23 -6.80 -6.05 -12.80
N LEU A 24 -6.94 -4.84 -12.26
CA LEU A 24 -7.58 -4.61 -10.95
C LEU A 24 -9.03 -4.09 -11.08
N ASP A 25 -9.70 -4.40 -12.17
CA ASP A 25 -11.08 -4.04 -12.48
C ASP A 25 -12.06 -5.20 -12.32
N GLU A 26 -13.36 -4.91 -12.43
CA GLU A 26 -14.43 -5.88 -12.22
C GLU A 26 -14.36 -7.14 -13.08
N PRO A 27 -14.10 -7.06 -14.40
CA PRO A 27 -14.04 -8.27 -15.23
C PRO A 27 -12.99 -9.28 -14.77
N HIS A 28 -11.93 -8.79 -14.11
CA HIS A 28 -10.82 -9.62 -13.66
C HIS A 28 -10.92 -10.06 -12.20
N HIS A 29 -11.89 -9.53 -11.42
CA HIS A 29 -12.03 -9.88 -10.00
C HIS A 29 -12.57 -11.30 -9.82
N LEU A 30 -11.80 -12.17 -9.19
CA LEU A 30 -12.09 -13.58 -8.97
C LEU A 30 -12.45 -13.92 -7.52
N GLY A 31 -12.19 -13.02 -6.58
CA GLY A 31 -12.58 -13.21 -5.18
C GLY A 31 -11.74 -12.45 -4.18
N GLY A 32 -12.02 -12.68 -2.91
CA GLY A 32 -11.42 -11.93 -1.81
C GLY A 32 -11.82 -10.46 -1.82
N ARG A 33 -10.99 -9.63 -1.19
CA ARG A 33 -11.24 -8.18 -1.14
C ARG A 33 -10.96 -7.51 -2.48
N ARG A 34 -11.70 -6.43 -2.77
CA ARG A 34 -11.40 -5.57 -3.92
C ARG A 34 -10.22 -4.66 -3.62
N ALA A 35 -9.35 -4.50 -4.61
CA ALA A 35 -8.24 -3.57 -4.60
C ALA A 35 -8.27 -2.69 -5.85
N SER A 36 -7.65 -1.52 -5.78
CA SER A 36 -7.43 -0.64 -6.94
C SER A 36 -5.98 -0.21 -6.97
N SER A 37 -5.47 0.23 -8.12
CA SER A 37 -4.10 0.75 -8.23
C SER A 37 -3.82 1.85 -7.20
N GLY A 38 -4.79 2.77 -7.01
CA GLY A 38 -4.67 3.82 -6.00
C GLY A 38 -4.59 3.29 -4.57
N TYR A 39 -5.28 2.17 -4.26
CA TYR A 39 -5.17 1.54 -2.95
C TYR A 39 -3.81 0.88 -2.70
N LEU A 40 -3.19 0.34 -3.74
CA LEU A 40 -1.86 -0.29 -3.65
C LEU A 40 -0.73 0.73 -3.54
N GLN A 41 -0.97 1.97 -3.97
CA GLN A 41 0.05 3.01 -3.98
C GLN A 41 0.64 3.27 -2.59
N GLY A 42 1.97 3.23 -2.49
CA GLY A 42 2.68 3.44 -1.24
C GLY A 42 2.54 2.30 -0.22
N LYS A 43 2.13 1.13 -0.66
CA LYS A 43 2.10 -0.09 0.14
C LYS A 43 3.17 -1.06 -0.32
N VAL A 44 3.61 -1.91 0.57
CA VAL A 44 4.40 -3.09 0.20
C VAL A 44 3.44 -4.15 -0.33
N VAL A 45 3.70 -4.68 -1.52
CA VAL A 45 2.80 -5.64 -2.17
C VAL A 45 3.53 -6.96 -2.40
N LEU A 46 2.98 -8.04 -1.85
CA LEU A 46 3.35 -9.40 -2.24
C LEU A 46 2.41 -9.84 -3.36
N VAL A 47 2.95 -10.15 -4.52
CA VAL A 47 2.19 -10.72 -5.62
C VAL A 47 2.45 -12.22 -5.69
N ASP A 48 1.36 -13.00 -5.66
CA ASP A 48 1.34 -14.45 -5.83
C ASP A 48 0.82 -14.78 -7.23
N ARG A 49 1.72 -15.23 -8.12
CA ARG A 49 1.35 -15.74 -9.47
C ARG A 49 1.07 -17.22 -9.36
N TRP A 50 -0.19 -17.60 -9.55
CA TRP A 50 -0.65 -18.95 -9.32
C TRP A 50 -1.69 -19.42 -10.34
N GLY A 51 -2.07 -20.70 -10.28
CA GLY A 51 -3.09 -21.27 -11.14
C GLY A 51 -3.96 -22.31 -10.43
N ALA A 52 -5.24 -22.34 -10.74
CA ALA A 52 -6.18 -23.28 -10.13
C ALA A 52 -5.84 -24.75 -10.41
N LYS A 53 -5.24 -25.05 -11.58
CA LYS A 53 -4.80 -26.41 -11.97
C LYS A 53 -3.35 -26.72 -11.56
N CYS A 54 -2.71 -25.86 -10.76
CA CYS A 54 -1.35 -26.04 -10.28
C CYS A 54 -1.37 -26.62 -8.85
N PRO A 55 -1.02 -27.91 -8.64
CA PRO A 55 -1.08 -28.52 -7.31
C PRO A 55 -0.19 -27.82 -6.27
N PRO A 56 1.10 -27.48 -6.54
CA PRO A 56 1.92 -26.77 -5.58
C PRO A 56 1.39 -25.36 -5.27
N CYS A 57 0.77 -24.67 -6.25
CA CYS A 57 0.14 -23.38 -6.00
C CYS A 57 -1.01 -23.51 -5.00
N ARG A 58 -1.89 -24.51 -5.18
CA ARG A 58 -3.02 -24.75 -4.27
C ARG A 58 -2.56 -25.09 -2.85
N ALA A 59 -1.45 -25.81 -2.72
CA ALA A 59 -0.87 -26.11 -1.41
C ALA A 59 -0.33 -24.86 -0.70
N LEU A 60 0.07 -23.83 -1.45
CA LEU A 60 0.59 -22.58 -0.93
C LEU A 60 -0.51 -21.58 -0.49
N LEU A 61 -1.72 -21.65 -1.07
CA LEU A 61 -2.80 -20.67 -0.81
C LEU A 61 -3.09 -20.42 0.69
N PRO A 62 -3.20 -21.44 1.56
CA PRO A 62 -3.44 -21.21 2.98
C PRO A 62 -2.32 -20.40 3.63
N ARG A 63 -1.06 -20.65 3.24
CA ARG A 63 0.08 -19.93 3.78
C ARG A 63 0.10 -18.46 3.31
N VAL A 64 -0.26 -18.19 2.06
CA VAL A 64 -0.42 -16.83 1.53
C VAL A 64 -1.55 -16.09 2.26
N GLU A 65 -2.65 -16.76 2.58
CA GLU A 65 -3.73 -16.18 3.41
C GLU A 65 -3.24 -15.86 4.83
N GLU A 66 -2.45 -16.74 5.46
CA GLU A 66 -1.85 -16.47 6.78
C GLU A 66 -0.94 -15.22 6.74
N LEU A 67 -0.13 -15.06 5.70
CA LEU A 67 0.70 -13.87 5.50
C LEU A 67 -0.19 -12.61 5.38
N TRP A 68 -1.24 -12.69 4.56
CA TRP A 68 -2.21 -11.61 4.44
C TRP A 68 -2.84 -11.24 5.78
N GLN A 69 -3.37 -12.21 6.53
CA GLN A 69 -3.95 -11.95 7.84
C GLN A 69 -2.96 -11.31 8.82
N SER A 70 -1.68 -11.71 8.74
CA SER A 70 -0.62 -11.19 9.60
C SER A 70 -0.21 -9.76 9.26
N PHE A 71 -0.29 -9.37 7.99
CA PHE A 71 0.30 -8.11 7.51
C PHE A 71 -0.71 -7.11 6.92
N LYS A 72 -1.96 -7.49 6.66
CA LYS A 72 -2.99 -6.62 6.04
C LYS A 72 -3.19 -5.25 6.72
N GLN A 73 -2.86 -5.16 8.01
CA GLN A 73 -2.92 -3.91 8.77
C GLN A 73 -1.60 -3.12 8.79
N LYS A 74 -0.53 -3.63 8.16
CA LYS A 74 0.81 -3.04 8.22
C LYS A 74 1.25 -2.34 6.93
N GLN A 75 0.32 -1.68 6.21
CA GLN A 75 0.61 -1.10 4.88
C GLN A 75 1.11 -2.14 3.87
N CYS A 76 0.59 -3.35 4.00
CA CYS A 76 0.85 -4.47 3.14
C CYS A 76 -0.41 -4.85 2.35
N VAL A 77 -0.23 -5.30 1.13
CA VAL A 77 -1.27 -6.00 0.37
C VAL A 77 -0.68 -7.28 -0.19
N VAL A 78 -1.41 -8.37 -0.04
CA VAL A 78 -1.20 -9.58 -0.83
C VAL A 78 -2.13 -9.49 -2.04
N LEU A 79 -1.60 -9.73 -3.24
CA LEU A 79 -2.33 -9.69 -4.49
C LEU A 79 -2.18 -11.04 -5.20
N GLY A 80 -3.26 -11.79 -5.29
CA GLY A 80 -3.33 -13.03 -6.06
C GLY A 80 -3.55 -12.74 -7.54
N GLY A 81 -2.54 -13.00 -8.36
CA GLY A 81 -2.58 -12.87 -9.81
C GLY A 81 -2.76 -14.24 -10.47
N HIS A 82 -3.99 -14.72 -10.64
CA HIS A 82 -4.25 -15.99 -11.32
C HIS A 82 -3.77 -15.95 -12.77
N CYS A 83 -3.00 -16.94 -13.18
CA CYS A 83 -2.47 -17.03 -14.54
C CYS A 83 -3.54 -17.58 -15.50
N ALA A 84 -3.83 -16.83 -16.57
CA ALA A 84 -4.74 -17.25 -17.61
C ALA A 84 -4.34 -18.63 -18.18
N GLY A 85 -5.34 -19.48 -18.48
CA GLY A 85 -5.13 -20.85 -18.97
C GLY A 85 -4.86 -21.92 -17.89
N TRP A 86 -4.66 -21.52 -16.63
CA TRP A 86 -4.45 -22.43 -15.50
C TRP A 86 -5.70 -22.68 -14.66
N GLY A 87 -6.85 -22.63 -15.26
CA GLY A 87 -8.16 -22.89 -14.71
C GLY A 87 -9.20 -21.85 -15.15
N SER A 88 -10.49 -22.18 -14.96
CA SER A 88 -11.57 -21.25 -15.25
C SER A 88 -11.82 -20.30 -14.06
N ALA A 89 -12.54 -19.22 -14.31
CA ALA A 89 -12.95 -18.29 -13.26
C ALA A 89 -13.76 -18.97 -12.15
N GLU A 90 -14.60 -19.95 -12.51
CA GLU A 90 -15.42 -20.73 -11.58
C GLU A 90 -14.54 -21.62 -10.69
N GLU A 91 -13.52 -22.30 -11.29
CA GLU A 91 -12.56 -23.10 -10.53
C GLU A 91 -11.79 -22.24 -9.53
N VAL A 92 -11.38 -21.02 -9.94
CA VAL A 92 -10.69 -20.08 -9.05
C VAL A 92 -11.60 -19.61 -7.91
N LYS A 93 -12.83 -19.18 -8.21
CA LYS A 93 -13.81 -18.76 -7.20
C LYS A 93 -14.09 -19.87 -6.19
N SER A 94 -14.27 -21.10 -6.66
CA SER A 94 -14.43 -22.26 -5.78
C SER A 94 -13.24 -22.49 -4.86
N LEU A 95 -12.00 -22.30 -5.35
CA LEU A 95 -10.79 -22.41 -4.53
C LEU A 95 -10.66 -21.25 -3.53
N VAL A 96 -11.02 -20.02 -3.91
CA VAL A 96 -11.07 -18.86 -3.03
C VAL A 96 -12.00 -19.12 -1.85
N GLU A 97 -13.23 -19.57 -2.13
CA GLU A 97 -14.23 -19.91 -1.11
C GLU A 97 -13.78 -21.08 -0.23
N LYS A 98 -13.34 -22.18 -0.85
CA LYS A 98 -12.89 -23.39 -0.13
C LYS A 98 -11.73 -23.13 0.84
N ASN A 99 -10.79 -22.27 0.46
CA ASN A 99 -9.64 -21.93 1.28
C ASN A 99 -9.86 -20.68 2.16
N GLY A 100 -11.05 -20.06 2.09
CA GLY A 100 -11.37 -18.85 2.85
C GLY A 100 -10.44 -17.67 2.53
N LEU A 101 -10.01 -17.53 1.26
CA LEU A 101 -9.08 -16.48 0.87
C LEU A 101 -9.76 -15.11 0.93
N THR A 102 -9.18 -14.20 1.68
CA THR A 102 -9.71 -12.85 1.87
C THR A 102 -8.84 -11.77 1.22
N TYR A 103 -7.63 -12.08 0.77
CA TYR A 103 -6.81 -11.16 -0.02
C TYR A 103 -7.38 -10.99 -1.44
N PRO A 104 -7.09 -9.85 -2.11
CA PRO A 104 -7.51 -9.60 -3.49
C PRO A 104 -7.02 -10.68 -4.46
N VAL A 105 -7.93 -11.29 -5.22
CA VAL A 105 -7.63 -12.27 -6.27
C VAL A 105 -8.22 -11.79 -7.59
N TYR A 106 -7.38 -11.67 -8.61
CA TYR A 106 -7.75 -11.21 -9.94
C TYR A 106 -7.08 -12.07 -11.02
N GLU A 107 -7.70 -12.17 -12.17
CA GLU A 107 -7.08 -12.79 -13.33
C GLU A 107 -5.99 -11.89 -13.92
N GLY A 108 -4.78 -12.40 -14.03
CA GLY A 108 -3.65 -11.68 -14.62
C GLY A 108 -3.18 -10.44 -13.87
N ALA A 109 -3.66 -10.21 -12.62
CA ALA A 109 -3.20 -9.05 -11.86
C ALA A 109 -1.70 -9.10 -11.59
N GLY A 110 -1.06 -7.92 -11.67
CA GLY A 110 0.37 -7.76 -11.46
C GLY A 110 0.82 -6.35 -11.83
N LEU A 111 2.13 -6.14 -11.97
CA LEU A 111 2.67 -4.88 -12.46
C LEU A 111 2.34 -4.70 -13.95
N ALA A 112 1.91 -3.50 -14.33
CA ALA A 112 1.65 -3.15 -15.73
C ALA A 112 2.95 -3.02 -16.54
N ALA A 113 4.01 -2.53 -15.89
CA ALA A 113 5.35 -2.42 -16.46
C ALA A 113 6.39 -2.99 -15.50
N GLY A 114 7.41 -3.67 -16.04
CA GLY A 114 8.51 -4.23 -15.25
C GLY A 114 8.12 -5.44 -14.39
N GLU A 115 7.00 -6.10 -14.69
CA GLU A 115 6.68 -7.37 -14.05
C GLU A 115 7.79 -8.38 -14.36
N PRO A 116 8.30 -9.12 -13.34
CA PRO A 116 9.33 -10.10 -13.57
C PRO A 116 8.85 -11.22 -14.51
N ASP A 117 9.67 -11.63 -15.46
CA ASP A 117 9.43 -12.84 -16.22
C ASP A 117 9.50 -14.06 -15.30
N PHE A 118 8.63 -15.03 -15.53
CA PHE A 118 8.63 -16.31 -14.83
C PHE A 118 8.24 -17.44 -15.79
N ASP A 119 8.87 -18.58 -15.61
CA ASP A 119 8.71 -19.79 -16.42
C ASP A 119 7.88 -20.88 -15.72
N ALA A 120 7.65 -20.72 -14.43
CA ALA A 120 6.90 -21.66 -13.61
C ALA A 120 6.05 -20.94 -12.55
N ILE A 121 5.04 -21.63 -12.02
CA ILE A 121 4.20 -21.22 -10.89
C ILE A 121 4.19 -22.32 -9.80
N PRO A 122 4.05 -21.98 -8.48
CA PRO A 122 3.85 -20.63 -7.95
C PRO A 122 5.07 -19.74 -8.13
N PHE A 123 4.85 -18.47 -8.44
CA PHE A 123 5.91 -17.47 -8.52
C PHE A 123 5.52 -16.26 -7.69
N LEU A 124 6.41 -15.85 -6.80
CA LEU A 124 6.20 -14.77 -5.85
C LEU A 124 7.13 -13.60 -6.17
N TYR A 125 6.61 -12.38 -6.08
CA TYR A 125 7.47 -11.20 -6.05
C TYR A 125 6.95 -10.16 -5.07
N VAL A 126 7.88 -9.42 -4.47
CA VAL A 126 7.58 -8.38 -3.49
C VAL A 126 7.99 -7.03 -4.06
N VAL A 127 7.04 -6.09 -4.03
CA VAL A 127 7.22 -4.71 -4.46
C VAL A 127 7.23 -3.82 -3.22
N ASP A 128 8.25 -3.01 -3.05
CA ASP A 128 8.31 -2.04 -1.94
C ASP A 128 7.36 -0.84 -2.19
N GLU A 129 7.16 0.01 -1.21
CA GLU A 129 6.23 1.14 -1.26
C GLU A 129 6.61 2.19 -2.33
N THR A 130 7.82 2.15 -2.87
CA THR A 130 8.27 3.01 -3.97
C THR A 130 8.14 2.36 -5.34
N GLY A 131 7.62 1.12 -5.40
CA GLY A 131 7.41 0.39 -6.63
C GLY A 131 8.59 -0.45 -7.10
N ARG A 132 9.64 -0.58 -6.29
CA ARG A 132 10.80 -1.39 -6.64
C ARG A 132 10.56 -2.84 -6.24
N ILE A 133 10.89 -3.77 -7.14
CA ILE A 133 10.88 -5.20 -6.85
C ILE A 133 12.08 -5.51 -5.95
N VAL A 134 11.81 -6.01 -4.75
CA VAL A 134 12.82 -6.36 -3.73
C VAL A 134 13.02 -7.86 -3.58
N TYR A 135 12.10 -8.65 -4.12
CA TYR A 135 12.20 -10.11 -4.24
C TYR A 135 11.46 -10.60 -5.47
N ARG A 136 11.97 -11.67 -6.09
CA ARG A 136 11.28 -12.48 -7.11
C ARG A 136 11.78 -13.91 -7.04
N GLY A 137 10.87 -14.88 -7.16
CA GLY A 137 11.24 -16.31 -7.18
C GLY A 137 10.11 -17.23 -6.69
N HIS A 138 10.47 -18.47 -6.38
CA HIS A 138 9.54 -19.54 -6.02
C HIS A 138 9.55 -19.89 -4.51
N ASP A 139 10.47 -19.31 -3.74
CA ASP A 139 10.63 -19.61 -2.30
C ASP A 139 9.79 -18.66 -1.46
N GLU A 140 8.73 -19.18 -0.85
CA GLU A 140 7.81 -18.42 0.01
C GLU A 140 8.52 -17.85 1.25
N ARG A 141 9.48 -18.57 1.81
CA ARG A 141 10.23 -18.10 3.00
C ARG A 141 11.04 -16.86 2.66
N LEU A 142 11.75 -16.86 1.52
CA LEU A 142 12.51 -15.69 1.07
C LEU A 142 11.59 -14.52 0.68
N ALA A 143 10.42 -14.81 0.08
CA ALA A 143 9.39 -13.79 -0.17
C ALA A 143 8.90 -13.16 1.12
N THR A 144 8.66 -13.97 2.15
CA THR A 144 8.24 -13.49 3.48
C THR A 144 9.34 -12.63 4.15
N GLU A 145 10.59 -13.05 4.09
CA GLU A 145 11.71 -12.27 4.62
C GLU A 145 11.86 -10.92 3.92
N ALA A 146 11.72 -10.88 2.60
CA ALA A 146 11.74 -9.64 1.82
C ALA A 146 10.55 -8.73 2.16
N LEU A 147 9.35 -9.30 2.31
CA LEU A 147 8.15 -8.59 2.73
C LEU A 147 8.35 -7.91 4.10
N VAL A 148 8.81 -8.68 5.09
CA VAL A 148 9.07 -8.16 6.45
C VAL A 148 10.15 -7.09 6.42
N THR A 149 11.20 -7.28 5.64
CA THR A 149 12.28 -6.31 5.48
C THR A 149 11.76 -5.01 4.87
N ALA A 150 10.99 -5.08 3.78
CA ALA A 150 10.42 -3.90 3.14
C ALA A 150 9.48 -3.13 4.09
N LEU A 151 8.63 -3.84 4.83
CA LEU A 151 7.74 -3.22 5.83
C LEU A 151 8.53 -2.54 6.96
N THR A 152 9.59 -3.18 7.44
CA THR A 152 10.46 -2.64 8.49
C THR A 152 11.18 -1.38 7.99
N ASP A 153 11.75 -1.44 6.79
CA ASP A 153 12.47 -0.32 6.17
C ASP A 153 11.53 0.87 5.90
N MET A 154 10.30 0.61 5.48
CA MET A 154 9.29 1.65 5.29
C MET A 154 8.97 2.37 6.60
N GLU A 155 8.89 1.66 7.73
CA GLU A 155 8.58 2.25 9.03
C GLU A 155 9.78 2.97 9.64
N ALA A 156 10.98 2.38 9.54
CA ALA A 156 12.22 2.87 10.13
C ALA A 156 13.41 2.72 9.17
N PRO A 157 13.55 3.63 8.18
CA PRO A 157 14.67 3.57 7.24
C PRO A 157 16.02 3.52 7.96
N ARG A 158 16.92 2.63 7.50
CA ARG A 158 18.17 2.30 8.19
C ARG A 158 19.21 3.40 8.09
N ASP A 159 19.31 4.07 6.95
CA ASP A 159 20.31 5.07 6.67
C ASP A 159 19.75 6.31 5.99
N LEU A 160 20.59 7.35 5.83
CA LEU A 160 20.21 8.63 5.23
C LEU A 160 19.76 8.49 3.77
N ALA A 161 20.37 7.60 2.99
CA ALA A 161 20.01 7.40 1.59
C ALA A 161 18.62 6.83 1.46
N GLN A 162 18.27 5.84 2.29
CA GLN A 162 16.95 5.23 2.34
C GLN A 162 15.88 6.23 2.83
N TRP A 163 16.20 7.07 3.85
CA TRP A 163 15.33 8.15 4.29
C TRP A 163 15.02 9.14 3.18
N LYS A 164 16.04 9.56 2.42
CA LYS A 164 15.87 10.48 1.28
C LYS A 164 15.02 9.85 0.19
N ARG A 165 15.32 8.61 -0.22
CA ARG A 165 14.56 7.89 -1.24
C ARG A 165 13.06 7.86 -0.92
N PHE A 166 12.70 7.48 0.30
CA PHE A 166 11.29 7.44 0.71
C PHE A 166 10.66 8.82 0.77
N LEU A 167 11.37 9.79 1.30
CA LEU A 167 10.88 11.16 1.39
C LEU A 167 10.65 11.76 0.00
N ASP A 168 11.60 11.60 -0.91
CA ASP A 168 11.51 12.13 -2.28
C ASP A 168 10.31 11.52 -3.00
N TRP A 169 10.13 10.20 -2.92
CA TRP A 169 9.00 9.52 -3.53
C TRP A 169 7.65 9.94 -2.89
N GLU A 170 7.58 10.06 -1.56
CA GLU A 170 6.36 10.48 -0.86
C GLU A 170 6.01 11.95 -1.16
N LEU A 171 6.99 12.85 -1.31
CA LEU A 171 6.75 14.24 -1.68
C LEU A 171 6.00 14.38 -3.00
N GLU A 172 6.21 13.47 -3.92
CA GLU A 172 5.56 13.47 -5.22
C GLU A 172 4.19 12.75 -5.19
N ASN A 173 4.07 11.69 -4.41
CA ASN A 173 2.96 10.75 -4.50
C ASN A 173 2.01 10.79 -3.29
N LEU A 174 2.52 11.05 -2.09
CA LEU A 174 1.78 10.92 -0.83
C LEU A 174 2.04 12.11 0.11
N PRO A 175 1.45 13.28 -0.16
CA PRO A 175 1.77 14.52 0.54
C PRO A 175 1.54 14.48 2.06
N ALA A 176 0.54 13.78 2.58
CA ALA A 176 0.32 13.67 4.02
C ALA A 176 1.37 12.77 4.69
N ARG A 177 1.77 11.67 4.06
CA ARG A 177 2.86 10.81 4.54
C ARG A 177 4.20 11.54 4.45
N ALA A 178 4.46 12.24 3.34
CA ALA A 178 5.65 13.08 3.17
C ALA A 178 5.77 14.11 4.30
N PHE A 179 4.68 14.75 4.68
CA PHE A 179 4.67 15.71 5.78
C PHE A 179 5.08 15.07 7.12
N LEU A 180 4.52 13.89 7.42
CA LEU A 180 4.86 13.13 8.64
C LEU A 180 6.32 12.66 8.61
N ARG A 181 6.78 12.12 7.48
CA ARG A 181 8.16 11.65 7.31
C ARG A 181 9.15 12.81 7.39
N LEU A 182 8.86 13.96 6.75
CA LEU A 182 9.70 15.14 6.80
C LEU A 182 9.88 15.67 8.23
N LYS A 183 8.81 15.64 9.04
CA LYS A 183 8.89 15.97 10.46
C LYS A 183 9.84 15.06 11.22
N ALA A 184 9.80 13.75 10.96
CA ALA A 184 10.72 12.78 11.55
C ALA A 184 12.16 12.95 11.02
N PHE A 185 12.31 13.20 9.72
CA PHE A 185 13.59 13.46 9.06
C PHE A 185 14.28 14.68 9.63
N LYS A 186 13.56 15.79 9.81
CA LYS A 186 14.11 17.02 10.44
C LYS A 186 14.65 16.78 11.85
N LYS A 187 14.01 15.90 12.61
CA LYS A 187 14.46 15.52 13.94
C LYS A 187 15.75 14.68 13.90
N LYS A 188 15.86 13.76 12.94
CA LYS A 188 16.97 12.81 12.84
C LYS A 188 18.17 13.39 12.08
N PHE A 189 17.94 14.20 11.05
CA PHE A 189 18.94 14.76 10.14
C PHE A 189 18.73 16.27 9.93
N PRO A 190 18.95 17.11 10.95
CA PRO A 190 18.59 18.54 10.91
C PRO A 190 19.37 19.33 9.86
N LYS A 191 20.61 18.94 9.54
CA LYS A 191 21.43 19.60 8.52
C LYS A 191 20.92 19.32 7.10
N GLU A 192 20.64 18.07 6.81
CA GLU A 192 20.15 17.59 5.52
C GLU A 192 18.71 18.03 5.24
N ALA A 193 17.94 18.25 6.30
CA ALA A 193 16.54 18.67 6.20
C ALA A 193 16.35 20.06 5.59
N LYS A 194 17.37 20.92 5.63
CA LYS A 194 17.33 22.25 5.01
C LYS A 194 17.10 22.19 3.50
N ALA A 195 17.59 21.13 2.84
CA ALA A 195 17.35 20.91 1.41
C ALA A 195 15.86 20.74 1.06
N TYR A 196 15.02 20.39 2.04
CA TYR A 196 13.58 20.16 1.88
C TYR A 196 12.69 21.33 2.34
N ASP A 197 13.26 22.48 2.70
CA ASP A 197 12.46 23.61 3.23
C ASP A 197 11.48 24.16 2.18
N ALA A 198 11.86 24.19 0.89
CA ALA A 198 10.97 24.61 -0.18
C ALA A 198 9.79 23.64 -0.36
N GLN A 199 10.05 22.34 -0.32
CA GLN A 199 9.04 21.28 -0.39
C GLN A 199 8.12 21.33 0.84
N ALA A 200 8.67 21.54 2.03
CA ALA A 200 7.90 21.70 3.26
C ALA A 200 6.89 22.86 3.16
N LYS A 201 7.31 24.00 2.60
CA LYS A 201 6.44 25.15 2.36
C LYS A 201 5.34 24.83 1.34
N LYS A 202 5.68 24.15 0.25
CA LYS A 202 4.69 23.70 -0.77
C LYS A 202 3.66 22.74 -0.17
N LEU A 203 4.11 21.76 0.64
CA LEU A 203 3.21 20.86 1.35
C LEU A 203 2.26 21.62 2.27
N ALA A 204 2.79 22.51 3.11
CA ALA A 204 1.99 23.27 4.05
C ALA A 204 0.94 24.18 3.39
N ALA A 205 1.11 24.52 2.12
CA ALA A 205 0.17 25.31 1.33
C ALA A 205 -0.95 24.48 0.70
N ILE A 206 -0.90 23.13 0.78
CA ILE A 206 -1.98 22.28 0.24
C ILE A 206 -3.21 22.38 1.17
N PRO A 207 -4.37 22.82 0.65
CA PRO A 207 -5.61 22.81 1.42
C PRO A 207 -5.92 21.40 1.93
N ASP A 208 -6.55 21.30 3.12
CA ASP A 208 -6.90 20.04 3.78
C ASP A 208 -5.74 19.12 4.20
N LEU A 209 -4.50 19.45 3.90
CA LEU A 209 -3.34 18.67 4.32
C LEU A 209 -3.37 18.35 5.83
N PRO A 210 -3.62 19.30 6.76
CA PRO A 210 -3.66 19.00 8.18
C PRO A 210 -4.69 17.94 8.55
N ASN A 211 -5.87 17.97 7.91
CA ASN A 211 -6.96 17.03 8.17
C ASN A 211 -6.58 15.61 7.71
N VAL A 212 -5.98 15.50 6.51
CA VAL A 212 -5.53 14.20 5.99
C VAL A 212 -4.32 13.67 6.75
N VAL A 213 -3.41 14.54 7.18
CA VAL A 213 -2.27 14.16 8.06
C VAL A 213 -2.78 13.57 9.38
N GLU A 214 -3.78 14.19 10.00
CA GLU A 214 -4.40 13.68 11.23
C GLU A 214 -5.01 12.29 10.99
N LEU A 215 -5.75 12.12 9.88
CA LEU A 215 -6.35 10.85 9.49
C LEU A 215 -5.31 9.76 9.25
N VAL A 216 -4.28 10.04 8.45
CA VAL A 216 -3.21 9.09 8.13
C VAL A 216 -2.45 8.68 9.41
N ALA A 217 -2.14 9.65 10.27
CA ALA A 217 -1.48 9.37 11.54
C ALA A 217 -2.37 8.55 12.48
N PHE A 218 -3.68 8.80 12.49
CA PHE A 218 -4.63 8.01 13.27
C PHE A 218 -4.77 6.59 12.72
N ALA A 219 -4.94 6.41 11.41
CA ALA A 219 -5.01 5.11 10.76
C ALA A 219 -3.76 4.27 11.05
N LYS A 220 -2.57 4.89 11.04
CA LYS A 220 -1.32 4.22 11.41
C LYS A 220 -1.33 3.71 12.85
N LYS A 221 -1.89 4.45 13.80
CA LYS A 221 -2.00 4.04 15.21
C LYS A 221 -3.10 3.01 15.45
N ALA A 222 -4.19 3.08 14.68
CA ALA A 222 -5.34 2.20 14.82
C ALA A 222 -5.13 0.79 14.23
N LYS A 223 -4.00 0.54 13.59
CA LYS A 223 -3.63 -0.76 13.00
C LYS A 223 -3.57 -1.90 14.02
N ASP A 224 -3.18 -1.59 15.25
CA ASP A 224 -3.20 -2.52 16.37
C ASP A 224 -4.29 -2.05 17.35
N PRO A 225 -5.57 -2.34 17.09
CA PRO A 225 -6.63 -1.98 18.03
C PRO A 225 -6.33 -2.62 19.38
N PRO A 226 -6.42 -1.87 20.46
CA PRO A 226 -6.19 -2.41 21.79
C PRO A 226 -7.13 -3.59 22.02
N ARG A 227 -6.59 -4.71 22.48
CA ARG A 227 -7.40 -5.85 22.89
C ARG A 227 -8.10 -5.48 24.19
N PHE A 228 -9.42 -5.40 24.15
CA PHE A 228 -10.24 -5.11 25.32
C PHE A 228 -10.68 -6.42 25.99
N GLY A 229 -10.37 -6.57 27.27
CA GLY A 229 -10.91 -7.67 28.05
C GLY A 229 -12.33 -7.38 28.54
N PRO A 230 -13.04 -8.37 29.13
CA PRO A 230 -14.41 -8.20 29.64
C PRO A 230 -14.61 -7.02 30.59
N LYS A 231 -13.54 -6.59 31.29
CA LYS A 231 -13.53 -5.46 32.22
C LYS A 231 -13.25 -4.10 31.57
N ASP A 232 -12.94 -4.08 30.26
CA ASP A 232 -12.50 -2.86 29.55
C ASP A 232 -13.60 -2.22 28.70
N LYS A 233 -14.88 -2.60 28.88
CA LYS A 233 -16.03 -2.11 28.09
C LYS A 233 -16.10 -0.58 27.95
N ALA A 234 -15.73 0.16 29.02
CA ALA A 234 -15.72 1.63 28.97
C ALA A 234 -14.60 2.16 28.05
N LYS A 235 -13.42 1.53 28.05
CA LYS A 235 -12.29 1.89 27.17
C LYS A 235 -12.61 1.54 25.71
N GLU A 236 -13.22 0.38 25.49
CA GLU A 236 -13.68 -0.07 24.17
C GLU A 236 -14.69 0.92 23.58
N LYS A 237 -15.73 1.30 24.34
CA LYS A 237 -16.73 2.30 23.93
C LYS A 237 -16.09 3.65 23.59
N LYS A 238 -15.09 4.09 24.37
CA LYS A 238 -14.35 5.34 24.12
C LYS A 238 -13.53 5.25 22.84
N TYR A 239 -12.90 4.11 22.57
CA TYR A 239 -12.14 3.87 21.35
C TYR A 239 -13.06 3.83 20.12
N GLN A 240 -14.19 3.12 20.20
CA GLN A 240 -15.20 3.07 19.12
C GLN A 240 -15.76 4.46 18.81
N ALA A 241 -16.03 5.28 19.84
CA ALA A 241 -16.47 6.66 19.65
C ALA A 241 -15.40 7.52 18.97
N LEU A 242 -14.13 7.32 19.30
CA LEU A 242 -13.00 7.99 18.64
C LEU A 242 -12.90 7.60 17.17
N VAL A 243 -12.95 6.30 16.86
CA VAL A 243 -12.96 5.78 15.48
C VAL A 243 -14.12 6.39 14.69
N LYS A 244 -15.32 6.37 15.24
CA LYS A 244 -16.51 6.99 14.62
C LYS A 244 -16.31 8.48 14.36
N SER A 245 -15.80 9.23 15.32
CA SER A 245 -15.54 10.67 15.17
C SER A 245 -14.56 10.97 14.03
N VAL A 246 -13.53 10.12 13.86
CA VAL A 246 -12.58 10.25 12.75
C VAL A 246 -13.27 9.95 11.42
N PHE A 247 -14.10 8.91 11.33
CA PHE A 247 -14.89 8.62 10.13
C PHE A 247 -15.83 9.76 9.74
N ASP A 248 -16.52 10.34 10.72
CA ASP A 248 -17.46 11.44 10.49
C ASP A 248 -16.74 12.72 10.00
N LYS A 249 -15.58 13.04 10.57
CA LYS A 249 -14.71 14.12 10.07
C LYS A 249 -14.24 13.86 8.65
N CYS A 250 -13.91 12.61 8.34
CA CYS A 250 -13.36 12.21 7.05
C CYS A 250 -14.42 12.11 5.95
N ALA A 251 -15.70 12.01 6.27
CA ALA A 251 -16.78 12.10 5.28
C ALA A 251 -16.73 13.42 4.48
N LYS A 252 -16.18 14.48 5.11
CA LYS A 252 -15.95 15.78 4.47
C LYS A 252 -14.72 15.82 3.54
N LEU A 253 -13.85 14.80 3.58
CA LEU A 253 -12.63 14.74 2.78
C LEU A 253 -12.87 14.15 1.37
N LYS A 254 -14.12 13.88 0.98
CA LYS A 254 -14.46 13.40 -0.37
C LYS A 254 -14.10 14.43 -1.46
N ASP A 255 -14.10 15.70 -1.10
CA ASP A 255 -13.94 16.85 -2.02
C ASP A 255 -12.55 17.51 -1.92
N VAL A 256 -11.56 16.82 -1.33
CA VAL A 256 -10.18 17.30 -1.31
C VAL A 256 -9.68 17.55 -2.73
N ALA A 257 -9.21 18.78 -3.00
CA ALA A 257 -8.84 19.20 -4.34
C ALA A 257 -7.60 18.46 -4.88
N ASP A 258 -6.55 18.29 -4.05
CA ASP A 258 -5.35 17.56 -4.46
C ASP A 258 -5.68 16.05 -4.60
N PRO A 259 -5.54 15.48 -5.81
CA PRO A 259 -5.92 14.08 -6.06
C PRO A 259 -5.07 13.07 -5.28
N ARG A 260 -3.81 13.38 -4.99
CA ARG A 260 -2.90 12.53 -4.20
C ARG A 260 -3.36 12.49 -2.75
N LEU A 261 -3.65 13.67 -2.20
CA LEU A 261 -4.16 13.81 -0.83
C LEU A 261 -5.52 13.14 -0.66
N ARG A 262 -6.39 13.25 -1.66
CA ARG A 262 -7.68 12.54 -1.72
C ARG A 262 -7.49 11.02 -1.72
N GLN A 263 -6.50 10.52 -2.45
CA GLN A 263 -6.20 9.08 -2.47
C GLN A 263 -5.64 8.59 -1.12
N GLU A 264 -4.77 9.37 -0.48
CA GLU A 264 -4.28 9.04 0.87
C GLU A 264 -5.42 8.99 1.90
N ALA A 265 -6.36 9.93 1.83
CA ALA A 265 -7.54 9.94 2.69
C ALA A 265 -8.40 8.68 2.48
N LYS A 266 -8.65 8.30 1.21
CA LYS A 266 -9.38 7.06 0.87
C LYS A 266 -8.67 5.82 1.41
N ASN A 267 -7.35 5.73 1.25
CA ASN A 267 -6.56 4.59 1.71
C ASN A 267 -6.58 4.49 3.23
N ALA A 268 -6.41 5.60 3.93
CA ALA A 268 -6.46 5.65 5.39
C ALA A 268 -7.86 5.26 5.94
N LEU A 269 -8.94 5.71 5.28
CA LEU A 269 -10.30 5.29 5.61
C LEU A 269 -10.54 3.80 5.37
N ALA A 270 -9.99 3.26 4.29
CA ALA A 270 -10.06 1.84 3.99
C ALA A 270 -9.32 1.00 5.04
N ASP A 271 -8.15 1.44 5.48
CA ASP A 271 -7.39 0.78 6.55
C ASP A 271 -8.15 0.82 7.89
N LEU A 272 -8.82 1.94 8.20
CA LEU A 272 -9.66 2.06 9.39
C LEU A 272 -10.93 1.21 9.34
N ALA A 273 -11.55 1.04 8.16
CA ALA A 273 -12.70 0.18 8.00
C ALA A 273 -12.37 -1.28 8.34
N TRP A 274 -11.16 -1.72 8.08
CA TRP A 274 -10.68 -3.04 8.45
C TRP A 274 -10.43 -3.20 9.95
N ALA A 275 -9.86 -2.17 10.57
CA ALA A 275 -9.72 -2.14 12.02
C ALA A 275 -11.09 -2.23 12.72
N LYS A 276 -12.13 -1.63 12.12
CA LYS A 276 -13.51 -1.69 12.63
C LYS A 276 -14.15 -3.08 12.47
N ALA A 277 -13.84 -3.81 11.39
CA ALA A 277 -14.38 -5.15 11.17
C ALA A 277 -13.74 -6.22 12.09
N ALA A 278 -12.68 -5.85 12.81
CA ALA A 278 -12.01 -6.72 13.78
C ALA A 278 -12.64 -6.66 15.19
N PHE A 279 -13.69 -5.84 15.37
CA PHE A 279 -14.54 -5.76 16.57
C PHE A 279 -15.96 -6.25 16.27
#